data_5515b3943baa3b831c7c44aba32eb5c3
#
_entry.id   5515b3943baa3b831c7c44aba32eb5c3
#
_cell.length_a   1.000
_cell.length_b   1.000
_cell.length_c   1.000
_cell.angle_alpha   90.00
_cell.angle_beta   90.00
_cell.angle_gamma   90.00
#
_symmetry.space_group_name_H-M   'P 1'
#
loop_
_entity.id
_entity.type
_entity.pdbx_description
1 polymer ?
#
loop_
_entity_poly.entity_id
_entity_poly.type
_entity_poly.pdbx_seq_one_letter_code
_entity_poly.pdbx_strand_id
1 'polypeptide(L)'
;SDDWLPQMCLTYQSYDQDKFVPVKWVRERLTSKGARLVIILTDCCNNDQDWVSVKGLIDKIEDNATIDNINIPNLRKLFFESRGTVIATSSKRGQTSLGPKNGGVFSVAFWDEMYRIEQGSGTPNWEALMNATVKRTQEVAHRYNAQQDPVFKVNIYGNNSPNPNPNPNPNPVIISVNDKDLGEAFRIFVCSSRSQRLSMIESMKSRLFTSDAKVELVGMNLTTTVGYRTIGAYLNDLSLNKNVKGINIVSTNKNNGKYNYIVISEIR
;
A
#
# COMPACT_ATOMS: atom_id res chain seq x y z
N SER A 1 24.33 2.93 -0.57
CA SER A 1 23.78 4.21 -0.11
C SER A 1 22.40 4.39 -0.73
N ASP A 2 21.53 5.17 -0.07
CA ASP A 2 20.18 5.46 -0.53
C ASP A 2 20.09 6.89 -1.12
N ASP A 3 21.22 7.43 -1.58
CA ASP A 3 21.36 8.81 -2.05
C ASP A 3 20.60 9.10 -3.36
N TRP A 4 20.10 8.04 -4.01
CA TRP A 4 19.29 8.13 -5.21
C TRP A 4 17.81 8.39 -4.94
N LEU A 5 17.37 8.27 -3.66
CA LEU A 5 15.96 8.47 -3.29
C LEU A 5 15.63 9.96 -3.25
N PRO A 6 14.55 10.39 -3.92
CA PRO A 6 14.13 11.78 -3.97
C PRO A 6 13.49 12.24 -2.66
N GLN A 7 13.29 13.54 -2.59
CA GLN A 7 12.43 14.19 -1.61
C GLN A 7 11.13 14.61 -2.30
N MET A 8 10.00 14.28 -1.69
CA MET A 8 8.68 14.71 -2.17
C MET A 8 8.38 16.10 -1.62
N CYS A 9 8.17 17.08 -2.50
CA CYS A 9 7.72 18.41 -2.10
C CYS A 9 6.21 18.38 -1.81
N LEU A 10 5.81 18.87 -0.64
CA LEU A 10 4.41 18.91 -0.23
C LEU A 10 3.71 20.22 -0.59
N THR A 11 4.42 21.18 -1.19
CA THR A 11 3.88 22.49 -1.54
C THR A 11 4.05 22.81 -3.01
N TYR A 12 3.01 23.40 -3.60
CA TYR A 12 3.00 23.76 -5.02
C TYR A 12 3.73 25.08 -5.32
N GLN A 13 3.89 25.96 -4.36
CA GLN A 13 4.32 27.34 -4.62
C GLN A 13 5.61 27.79 -3.93
N SER A 14 6.23 27.00 -3.07
CA SER A 14 7.48 27.37 -2.42
C SER A 14 8.34 26.15 -2.10
N TYR A 15 9.61 26.22 -2.47
CA TYR A 15 10.64 25.26 -2.05
C TYR A 15 11.06 25.55 -0.61
N ASP A 16 10.15 25.38 0.32
CA ASP A 16 10.45 25.46 1.74
C ASP A 16 10.98 24.10 2.20
N GLN A 17 12.22 24.04 2.63
CA GLN A 17 12.88 22.79 3.04
C GLN A 17 12.13 22.06 4.14
N ASP A 18 11.37 22.77 4.96
CA ASP A 18 10.57 22.18 6.03
C ASP A 18 9.33 21.42 5.53
N LYS A 19 9.05 21.49 4.22
CA LYS A 19 7.89 20.86 3.58
C LYS A 19 8.24 19.71 2.64
N PHE A 20 9.44 19.17 2.77
CA PHE A 20 9.84 17.98 2.04
C PHE A 20 9.68 16.72 2.88
N VAL A 21 9.21 15.65 2.23
CA VAL A 21 9.18 14.32 2.82
C VAL A 21 10.18 13.43 2.08
N PRO A 22 11.29 13.03 2.73
CA PRO A 22 12.24 12.11 2.13
C PRO A 22 11.58 10.75 1.87
N VAL A 23 11.71 10.20 0.67
CA VAL A 23 11.22 8.84 0.34
C VAL A 23 11.88 7.79 1.25
N LYS A 24 13.12 8.00 1.66
CA LYS A 24 13.80 7.18 2.67
C LYS A 24 12.99 7.08 3.97
N TRP A 25 12.50 8.22 4.48
CA TRP A 25 11.67 8.25 5.70
C TRP A 25 10.34 7.49 5.50
N VAL A 26 9.68 7.69 4.34
CA VAL A 26 8.44 6.94 3.99
C VAL A 26 8.70 5.44 4.00
N ARG A 27 9.78 4.99 3.35
CA ARG A 27 10.19 3.59 3.34
C ARG A 27 10.37 3.04 4.76
N GLU A 28 11.17 3.73 5.57
CA GLU A 28 11.45 3.32 6.95
C GLU A 28 10.17 3.24 7.78
N ARG A 29 9.29 4.22 7.61
CA ARG A 29 8.00 4.25 8.31
C ARG A 29 7.07 3.12 7.88
N LEU A 30 6.99 2.80 6.60
CA LEU A 30 6.16 1.71 6.09
C LEU A 30 6.73 0.33 6.48
N THR A 31 8.05 0.15 6.36
CA THR A 31 8.68 -1.12 6.74
C THR A 31 8.59 -1.39 8.24
N SER A 32 8.70 -0.35 9.08
CA SER A 32 8.54 -0.48 10.54
C SER A 32 7.14 -0.92 10.96
N LYS A 33 6.13 -0.81 10.09
CA LYS A 33 4.77 -1.29 10.34
C LYS A 33 4.60 -2.80 10.12
N GLY A 34 5.65 -3.51 9.73
CA GLY A 34 5.59 -4.95 9.50
C GLY A 34 4.79 -5.33 8.25
N ALA A 35 4.60 -4.41 7.31
CA ALA A 35 3.93 -4.72 6.05
C ALA A 35 4.65 -5.85 5.32
N ARG A 36 3.89 -6.83 4.83
CA ARG A 36 4.44 -7.97 4.11
C ARG A 36 5.14 -7.54 2.81
N LEU A 37 4.56 -6.58 2.11
CA LEU A 37 5.08 -5.99 0.88
C LEU A 37 4.91 -4.47 0.96
N VAL A 38 5.99 -3.74 0.74
CA VAL A 38 6.01 -2.28 0.65
C VAL A 38 6.40 -1.89 -0.75
N ILE A 39 5.54 -1.15 -1.43
CA ILE A 39 5.78 -0.65 -2.78
C ILE A 39 5.78 0.87 -2.72
N ILE A 40 6.86 1.50 -3.17
CA ILE A 40 7.00 2.94 -3.26
C ILE A 40 7.47 3.28 -4.66
N LEU A 41 6.60 3.91 -5.42
CA LEU A 41 6.88 4.40 -6.77
C LEU A 41 6.72 5.92 -6.75
N THR A 42 7.76 6.64 -7.13
CA THR A 42 7.73 8.09 -7.22
C THR A 42 7.93 8.54 -8.65
N ASP A 43 6.97 9.31 -9.16
CA ASP A 43 7.05 9.92 -10.49
C ASP A 43 7.20 11.42 -10.35
N CYS A 44 8.40 11.84 -9.96
CA CYS A 44 8.77 13.24 -9.76
C CYS A 44 10.19 13.49 -10.27
N CYS A 45 10.47 14.74 -10.59
CA CYS A 45 11.83 15.15 -10.90
C CYS A 45 12.75 14.88 -9.72
N ASN A 46 13.94 14.38 -9.99
CA ASN A 46 14.99 14.17 -8.99
C ASN A 46 16.12 15.18 -9.21
N ASN A 47 15.75 16.46 -9.29
CA ASN A 47 16.65 17.56 -9.63
C ASN A 47 16.82 18.48 -8.42
N ASP A 48 18.08 18.85 -8.13
CA ASP A 48 18.44 19.79 -7.07
C ASP A 48 18.33 21.27 -7.53
N GLN A 49 17.90 21.51 -8.79
CA GLN A 49 17.89 22.84 -9.37
C GLN A 49 16.48 23.33 -9.75
N ASP A 50 16.37 24.66 -9.83
CA ASP A 50 15.20 25.42 -10.20
C ASP A 50 14.42 24.86 -11.40
N TRP A 51 13.11 25.03 -11.35
CA TRP A 51 12.15 24.66 -12.37
C TRP A 51 12.63 24.96 -13.79
N VAL A 52 13.09 23.95 -14.48
CA VAL A 52 13.11 23.99 -15.94
C VAL A 52 11.74 23.52 -16.41
N SER A 53 10.89 24.47 -16.78
CA SER A 53 9.63 24.19 -17.46
C SER A 53 9.94 23.42 -18.74
N VAL A 54 9.86 22.11 -18.70
CA VAL A 54 9.90 21.29 -19.91
C VAL A 54 8.57 21.48 -20.63
N LYS A 55 8.51 22.50 -21.48
CA LYS A 55 7.47 22.67 -22.48
C LYS A 55 7.68 21.59 -23.57
N GLY A 56 7.17 20.42 -23.31
CA GLY A 56 7.15 19.30 -24.25
C GLY A 56 5.96 18.44 -23.95
N LEU A 57 4.80 18.82 -24.45
CA LEU A 57 3.57 18.06 -24.34
C LEU A 57 3.65 16.81 -25.20
N ILE A 58 3.66 15.66 -24.55
CA ILE A 58 3.34 14.37 -25.17
C ILE A 58 1.82 14.33 -25.32
N ASP A 59 1.32 14.48 -26.52
CA ASP A 59 -0.10 14.69 -26.77
C ASP A 59 -0.98 13.46 -26.62
N LYS A 60 -0.49 12.30 -26.45
CA LYS A 60 -1.24 11.08 -26.03
C LYS A 60 -0.30 9.88 -25.93
N ILE A 61 -0.31 9.20 -24.82
CA ILE A 61 -0.05 7.77 -24.79
C ILE A 61 -1.41 7.12 -25.02
N GLU A 62 -1.55 6.36 -26.12
CA GLU A 62 -2.82 5.71 -26.44
C GLU A 62 -3.17 4.69 -25.36
N ASP A 63 -4.29 4.96 -24.69
CA ASP A 63 -4.87 4.07 -23.69
C ASP A 63 -5.79 3.08 -24.42
N ASN A 64 -5.25 1.93 -24.81
CA ASN A 64 -5.98 0.88 -25.53
C ASN A 64 -6.41 -0.28 -24.60
N ALA A 65 -6.52 -0.03 -23.30
CA ALA A 65 -6.82 -1.06 -22.33
C ALA A 65 -8.33 -1.37 -22.26
N THR A 66 -8.78 -2.36 -23.01
CA THR A 66 -10.03 -3.08 -22.70
C THR A 66 -9.71 -4.20 -21.70
N ILE A 67 -10.34 -4.16 -20.52
CA ILE A 67 -10.13 -5.15 -19.46
C ILE A 67 -10.98 -6.40 -19.78
N ASP A 68 -10.50 -7.26 -20.68
CA ASP A 68 -11.30 -8.42 -21.06
C ASP A 68 -10.94 -9.72 -20.35
N ASN A 69 -9.73 -9.90 -19.81
CA ASN A 69 -9.37 -11.12 -19.07
C ASN A 69 -8.23 -10.88 -18.08
N ILE A 70 -8.56 -10.63 -16.83
CA ILE A 70 -7.55 -10.43 -15.78
C ILE A 70 -6.91 -11.77 -15.39
N ASN A 71 -5.59 -11.89 -15.53
CA ASN A 71 -4.84 -13.05 -15.07
C ASN A 71 -4.62 -12.98 -13.54
N ILE A 72 -5.62 -13.41 -12.80
CA ILE A 72 -5.60 -13.43 -11.33
C ILE A 72 -4.37 -14.17 -10.77
N PRO A 73 -3.94 -15.34 -11.30
CA PRO A 73 -2.73 -16.02 -10.85
C PRO A 73 -1.48 -15.15 -10.93
N ASN A 74 -1.29 -14.35 -11.97
CA ASN A 74 -0.13 -13.46 -12.11
C ASN A 74 -0.16 -12.33 -11.09
N LEU A 75 -1.30 -11.68 -10.90
CA LEU A 75 -1.47 -10.65 -9.88
C LEU A 75 -1.25 -11.22 -8.47
N ARG A 76 -1.72 -12.44 -8.23
CA ARG A 76 -1.50 -13.13 -6.96
C ARG A 76 -0.02 -13.30 -6.65
N LYS A 77 0.81 -13.72 -7.63
CA LYS A 77 2.26 -13.83 -7.48
C LYS A 77 2.91 -12.52 -7.09
N LEU A 78 2.55 -11.43 -7.78
CA LEU A 78 3.10 -10.10 -7.48
C LEU A 78 2.68 -9.61 -6.09
N PHE A 79 1.39 -9.58 -5.80
CA PHE A 79 0.88 -8.85 -4.63
C PHE A 79 0.65 -9.72 -3.40
N PHE A 80 0.36 -11.01 -3.54
CA PHE A 80 0.01 -11.87 -2.41
C PHE A 80 1.10 -12.88 -2.04
N GLU A 81 1.94 -13.28 -2.99
CA GLU A 81 3.01 -14.24 -2.73
C GLU A 81 4.37 -13.57 -2.51
N SER A 82 4.52 -12.31 -2.92
CA SER A 82 5.74 -11.52 -2.68
C SER A 82 5.79 -10.96 -1.27
N ARG A 83 7.00 -10.94 -0.70
CA ARG A 83 7.34 -10.28 0.57
C ARG A 83 8.55 -9.40 0.36
N GLY A 84 8.59 -8.23 1.00
CA GLY A 84 9.76 -7.36 0.95
C GLY A 84 9.46 -5.95 0.50
N THR A 85 10.37 -5.35 -0.27
CA THR A 85 10.25 -3.96 -0.70
C THR A 85 10.51 -3.81 -2.19
N VAL A 86 9.71 -2.99 -2.85
CA VAL A 86 9.90 -2.48 -4.21
C VAL A 86 9.92 -0.98 -4.13
N ILE A 87 11.03 -0.36 -4.51
CA ILE A 87 11.18 1.08 -4.46
C ILE A 87 11.71 1.54 -5.81
N ALA A 88 11.06 2.53 -6.40
CA ALA A 88 11.51 3.10 -7.66
C ALA A 88 11.28 4.61 -7.71
N THR A 89 12.16 5.27 -8.47
CA THR A 89 12.01 6.66 -8.85
C THR A 89 12.00 6.78 -10.36
N SER A 90 11.23 7.72 -10.88
CA SER A 90 11.08 7.95 -12.31
C SER A 90 12.34 8.44 -13.01
N SER A 91 13.31 8.99 -12.27
CA SER A 91 14.54 9.55 -12.81
C SER A 91 15.71 9.45 -11.84
N LYS A 92 16.93 9.40 -12.34
CA LYS A 92 18.17 9.55 -11.55
C LYS A 92 18.25 10.95 -10.95
N ARG A 93 19.06 11.07 -9.90
CA ARG A 93 19.43 12.36 -9.33
C ARG A 93 20.02 13.27 -10.41
N GLY A 94 19.56 14.51 -10.47
CA GLY A 94 19.93 15.49 -11.47
C GLY A 94 19.15 15.39 -12.79
N GLN A 95 18.19 14.49 -12.91
CA GLN A 95 17.33 14.36 -14.09
C GLN A 95 15.90 14.81 -13.83
N THR A 96 15.28 15.31 -14.89
CA THR A 96 13.86 15.66 -14.91
C THR A 96 13.01 14.45 -15.27
N SER A 97 11.88 14.27 -14.62
CA SER A 97 10.84 13.32 -15.02
C SER A 97 9.92 13.99 -16.03
N LEU A 98 9.71 13.33 -17.17
CA LEU A 98 8.78 13.82 -18.19
C LEU A 98 7.34 13.55 -17.76
N GLY A 99 6.52 14.59 -17.80
CA GLY A 99 5.11 14.53 -17.44
C GLY A 99 4.21 15.09 -18.53
N PRO A 100 3.62 14.26 -19.39
CA PRO A 100 2.51 14.68 -20.25
C PRO A 100 1.25 14.97 -19.43
N LYS A 101 0.22 15.56 -20.07
CA LYS A 101 -1.04 15.91 -19.39
C LYS A 101 -1.73 14.74 -18.67
N ASN A 102 -1.47 13.51 -19.11
CA ASN A 102 -2.15 12.30 -18.62
C ASN A 102 -1.32 11.51 -17.59
N GLY A 103 -0.25 12.07 -17.06
CA GLY A 103 0.61 11.41 -16.07
C GLY A 103 2.09 11.38 -16.49
N GLY A 104 2.97 10.99 -15.58
CA GLY A 104 4.40 10.88 -15.88
C GLY A 104 4.71 9.68 -16.79
N VAL A 105 5.73 9.82 -17.62
CA VAL A 105 6.17 8.75 -18.54
C VAL A 105 6.48 7.44 -17.80
N PHE A 106 7.09 7.56 -16.62
CA PHE A 106 7.39 6.39 -15.79
C PHE A 106 6.12 5.69 -15.30
N SER A 107 5.13 6.45 -14.82
CA SER A 107 3.85 5.87 -14.35
C SER A 107 3.12 5.15 -15.48
N VAL A 108 3.06 5.74 -16.66
CA VAL A 108 2.42 5.11 -17.81
C VAL A 108 3.17 3.85 -18.23
N ALA A 109 4.50 3.89 -18.31
CA ALA A 109 5.31 2.71 -18.63
C ALA A 109 5.10 1.58 -17.61
N PHE A 110 4.99 1.92 -16.32
CA PHE A 110 4.69 0.95 -15.27
C PHE A 110 3.32 0.30 -15.47
N TRP A 111 2.28 1.09 -15.74
CA TRP A 111 0.94 0.56 -15.97
C TRP A 111 0.85 -0.27 -17.24
N ASP A 112 1.53 0.11 -18.31
CA ASP A 112 1.60 -0.70 -19.53
C ASP A 112 2.19 -2.10 -19.26
N GLU A 113 3.27 -2.17 -18.49
CA GLU A 113 3.89 -3.46 -18.16
C GLU A 113 3.07 -4.26 -17.13
N MET A 114 2.40 -3.59 -16.19
CA MET A 114 1.40 -4.22 -15.32
C MET A 114 0.27 -4.84 -16.13
N TYR A 115 -0.26 -4.09 -17.11
CA TYR A 115 -1.32 -4.57 -17.97
C TYR A 115 -0.91 -5.83 -18.76
N ARG A 116 0.33 -5.89 -19.25
CA ARG A 116 0.86 -7.11 -19.88
C ARG A 116 0.85 -8.32 -18.95
N ILE A 117 1.19 -8.11 -17.68
CA ILE A 117 1.12 -9.17 -16.67
C ILE A 117 -0.33 -9.60 -16.42
N GLU A 118 -1.25 -8.64 -16.36
CA GLU A 118 -2.69 -8.89 -16.22
C GLU A 118 -3.28 -9.65 -17.40
N GLN A 119 -2.77 -9.40 -18.59
CA GLN A 119 -3.17 -10.14 -19.81
C GLN A 119 -2.44 -11.48 -19.99
N GLY A 120 -1.53 -11.84 -19.07
CA GLY A 120 -0.80 -13.11 -19.12
C GLY A 120 0.40 -13.13 -20.06
N SER A 121 0.75 -12.01 -20.71
CA SER A 121 1.90 -11.91 -21.64
C SER A 121 3.18 -11.40 -20.93
N GLY A 122 3.06 -10.80 -19.75
CA GLY A 122 4.17 -10.32 -18.94
C GLY A 122 4.65 -11.37 -17.92
N THR A 123 5.87 -11.19 -17.43
CA THR A 123 6.44 -12.03 -16.37
C THR A 123 6.01 -11.52 -14.98
N PRO A 124 5.26 -12.30 -14.17
CA PRO A 124 4.75 -11.87 -12.87
C PRO A 124 5.85 -11.91 -11.78
N ASN A 125 6.84 -11.04 -11.94
CA ASN A 125 8.00 -10.87 -11.05
C ASN A 125 8.36 -9.39 -10.96
N TRP A 126 8.59 -8.88 -9.76
CA TRP A 126 8.87 -7.45 -9.53
C TRP A 126 10.14 -6.96 -10.20
N GLU A 127 11.20 -7.77 -10.21
CA GLU A 127 12.46 -7.42 -10.89
C GLU A 127 12.25 -7.28 -12.39
N ALA A 128 11.56 -8.26 -13.02
CA ALA A 128 11.25 -8.25 -14.44
C ALA A 128 10.34 -7.07 -14.81
N LEU A 129 9.29 -6.82 -14.01
CA LEU A 129 8.39 -5.69 -14.20
C LEU A 129 9.13 -4.35 -14.15
N MET A 130 9.98 -4.15 -13.16
CA MET A 130 10.73 -2.89 -13.03
C MET A 130 11.76 -2.71 -14.15
N ASN A 131 12.46 -3.76 -14.57
CA ASN A 131 13.37 -3.70 -15.72
C ASN A 131 12.63 -3.33 -17.02
N ALA A 132 11.47 -3.91 -17.28
CA ALA A 132 10.64 -3.59 -18.44
C ALA A 132 10.14 -2.14 -18.37
N THR A 133 9.68 -1.69 -17.19
CA THR A 133 9.28 -0.30 -16.95
C THR A 133 10.40 0.69 -17.23
N VAL A 134 11.61 0.43 -16.74
CA VAL A 134 12.79 1.28 -16.99
C VAL A 134 13.07 1.38 -18.48
N LYS A 135 13.16 0.24 -19.15
CA LYS A 135 13.40 0.19 -20.60
C LYS A 135 12.34 0.98 -21.37
N ARG A 136 11.07 0.77 -21.05
CA ARG A 136 9.95 1.48 -21.69
C ARG A 136 10.02 2.99 -21.45
N THR A 137 10.34 3.41 -20.22
CA THR A 137 10.51 4.83 -19.89
C THR A 137 11.62 5.48 -20.70
N GLN A 138 12.78 4.82 -20.79
CA GLN A 138 13.92 5.30 -21.56
C GLN A 138 13.61 5.40 -23.06
N GLU A 139 12.95 4.39 -23.63
CA GLU A 139 12.53 4.38 -25.04
C GLU A 139 11.59 5.55 -25.35
N VAL A 140 10.62 5.82 -24.46
CA VAL A 140 9.69 6.95 -24.62
C VAL A 140 10.45 8.27 -24.51
N ALA A 141 11.25 8.46 -23.45
CA ALA A 141 12.03 9.69 -23.25
C ALA A 141 12.93 10.00 -24.47
N HIS A 142 13.60 8.98 -25.00
CA HIS A 142 14.46 9.14 -26.18
C HIS A 142 13.72 9.63 -27.42
N ARG A 143 12.45 9.22 -27.64
CA ARG A 143 11.62 9.72 -28.76
C ARG A 143 11.35 11.22 -28.67
N TYR A 144 11.46 11.79 -27.47
CA TYR A 144 11.28 13.23 -27.20
C TYR A 144 12.62 13.96 -27.03
N ASN A 145 13.73 13.36 -27.48
CA ASN A 145 15.09 13.89 -27.33
C ASN A 145 15.44 14.25 -25.88
N ALA A 146 14.90 13.49 -24.92
CA ALA A 146 15.13 13.65 -23.49
C ALA A 146 15.78 12.41 -22.91
N GLN A 147 16.44 12.59 -21.76
CA GLN A 147 17.01 11.51 -20.98
C GLN A 147 16.24 11.39 -19.67
N GLN A 148 15.65 10.22 -19.44
CA GLN A 148 15.00 9.88 -18.19
C GLN A 148 15.35 8.43 -17.84
N ASP A 149 16.17 8.26 -16.83
CA ASP A 149 16.65 6.95 -16.36
C ASP A 149 16.02 6.63 -15.00
N PRO A 150 14.95 5.86 -14.94
CA PRO A 150 14.41 5.40 -13.66
C PRO A 150 15.42 4.55 -12.89
N VAL A 151 15.39 4.66 -11.57
CA VAL A 151 16.21 3.83 -10.68
C VAL A 151 15.30 3.05 -9.76
N PHE A 152 15.60 1.78 -9.54
CA PHE A 152 14.80 0.96 -8.65
C PHE A 152 15.66 0.01 -7.80
N LYS A 153 15.05 -0.46 -6.74
CA LYS A 153 15.57 -1.52 -5.87
C LYS A 153 14.43 -2.46 -5.50
N VAL A 154 14.60 -3.73 -5.85
CA VAL A 154 13.69 -4.81 -5.51
C VAL A 154 14.37 -5.72 -4.51
N ASN A 155 13.80 -5.84 -3.32
CA ASN A 155 14.24 -6.79 -2.29
C ASN A 155 13.04 -7.67 -1.96
N ILE A 156 12.79 -8.67 -2.79
CA ILE A 156 11.70 -9.63 -2.62
C ILE A 156 12.25 -10.95 -2.11
N TYR A 157 11.60 -11.48 -1.11
CA TYR A 157 11.91 -12.77 -0.50
C TYR A 157 10.80 -13.76 -0.83
N GLY A 158 11.16 -15.04 -0.98
CA GLY A 158 10.16 -16.10 -1.09
C GLY A 158 9.35 -16.24 0.20
N ASN A 159 8.16 -16.81 0.10
CA ASN A 159 7.23 -16.97 1.22
C ASN A 159 7.83 -17.72 2.44
N ASN A 160 8.92 -18.47 2.26
CA ASN A 160 9.59 -19.27 3.29
C ASN A 160 10.88 -18.66 3.82
N SER A 161 11.31 -17.49 3.33
CA SER A 161 12.53 -16.85 3.84
C SER A 161 12.19 -15.96 5.03
N PRO A 162 12.89 -16.09 6.17
CA PRO A 162 12.75 -15.13 7.26
C PRO A 162 13.18 -13.75 6.75
N ASN A 163 12.46 -12.71 7.15
CA ASN A 163 12.83 -11.33 6.84
C ASN A 163 14.25 -11.07 7.36
N PRO A 164 15.26 -10.77 6.49
CA PRO A 164 16.64 -10.60 6.93
C PRO A 164 16.88 -9.32 7.74
N ASN A 165 15.85 -8.53 8.00
CA ASN A 165 15.94 -7.35 8.83
C ASN A 165 14.79 -7.32 9.86
N PRO A 166 14.80 -8.17 10.90
CA PRO A 166 14.00 -7.90 12.07
C PRO A 166 14.61 -6.66 12.71
N ASN A 167 13.92 -5.52 12.59
CA ASN A 167 14.31 -4.30 13.30
C ASN A 167 14.39 -4.62 14.81
N PRO A 168 15.57 -4.55 15.46
CA PRO A 168 15.71 -4.84 16.87
C PRO A 168 15.27 -3.64 17.72
N ASN A 169 14.10 -3.09 17.47
CA ASN A 169 13.55 -2.09 18.36
C ASN A 169 12.70 -2.79 19.43
N PRO A 170 13.13 -2.83 20.69
CA PRO A 170 12.56 -3.66 21.74
C PRO A 170 11.29 -3.12 22.39
N ASN A 171 10.51 -2.31 21.69
CA ASN A 171 9.14 -2.04 22.11
C ASN A 171 8.20 -2.77 21.15
N PRO A 172 7.74 -3.96 21.51
CA PRO A 172 6.78 -4.68 20.70
C PRO A 172 5.44 -3.95 20.79
N VAL A 173 5.13 -3.11 19.81
CA VAL A 173 3.75 -3.08 19.36
C VAL A 173 3.56 -4.44 18.68
N ILE A 174 3.15 -5.41 19.47
CA ILE A 174 2.81 -6.75 18.99
C ILE A 174 1.59 -6.59 18.11
N ILE A 175 1.82 -6.35 16.82
CA ILE A 175 0.81 -6.60 15.80
C ILE A 175 1.02 -8.05 15.37
N SER A 176 0.70 -8.98 16.24
CA SER A 176 0.51 -10.36 15.83
C SER A 176 -0.91 -10.51 15.28
N VAL A 177 -1.16 -9.95 14.12
CA VAL A 177 -2.41 -10.22 13.43
C VAL A 177 -2.17 -11.35 12.44
N ASN A 178 -1.99 -12.55 12.96
CA ASN A 178 -2.20 -13.78 12.21
C ASN A 178 -3.61 -14.33 12.45
N ASP A 179 -4.58 -13.44 12.69
CA ASP A 179 -5.97 -13.82 12.78
C ASP A 179 -6.71 -13.43 11.51
N LYS A 180 -6.36 -14.12 10.41
CA LYS A 180 -7.08 -14.01 9.12
C LYS A 180 -8.60 -14.12 9.29
N ASP A 181 -9.06 -14.93 10.26
CA ASP A 181 -10.47 -15.17 10.50
C ASP A 181 -11.19 -13.94 11.08
N LEU A 182 -10.54 -13.19 12.00
CA LEU A 182 -11.14 -12.01 12.60
C LEU A 182 -11.20 -10.83 11.64
N GLY A 183 -10.08 -10.55 10.97
CA GLY A 183 -9.99 -9.48 9.97
C GLY A 183 -10.96 -9.70 8.81
N GLU A 184 -11.04 -10.93 8.31
CA GLU A 184 -11.95 -11.29 7.24
C GLU A 184 -13.42 -11.21 7.69
N ALA A 185 -13.73 -11.63 8.91
CA ALA A 185 -15.09 -11.53 9.47
C ALA A 185 -15.53 -10.06 9.58
N PHE A 186 -14.66 -9.16 10.06
CA PHE A 186 -14.99 -7.73 10.10
C PHE A 186 -15.09 -7.12 8.70
N ARG A 187 -14.24 -7.51 7.77
CA ARG A 187 -14.31 -7.06 6.37
C ARG A 187 -15.65 -7.43 5.75
N ILE A 188 -16.05 -8.69 5.85
CA ILE A 188 -17.35 -9.17 5.36
C ILE A 188 -18.48 -8.42 6.04
N PHE A 189 -18.40 -8.24 7.36
CA PHE A 189 -19.43 -7.55 8.14
C PHE A 189 -19.62 -6.11 7.67
N VAL A 190 -18.54 -5.34 7.52
CA VAL A 190 -18.58 -3.93 7.09
C VAL A 190 -19.06 -3.79 5.65
N CYS A 191 -18.69 -4.71 4.75
CA CYS A 191 -19.11 -4.69 3.34
C CYS A 191 -20.55 -5.18 3.11
N SER A 192 -21.19 -5.79 4.11
CA SER A 192 -22.54 -6.35 4.00
C SER A 192 -23.64 -5.30 4.14
N SER A 193 -24.81 -5.58 3.59
CA SER A 193 -26.00 -4.76 3.82
C SER A 193 -26.43 -4.78 5.30
N ARG A 194 -27.21 -3.79 5.73
CA ARG A 194 -27.66 -3.71 7.13
C ARG A 194 -28.38 -4.98 7.60
N SER A 195 -29.27 -5.54 6.79
CA SER A 195 -30.00 -6.78 7.12
C SER A 195 -29.04 -7.97 7.29
N GLN A 196 -28.04 -8.10 6.41
CA GLN A 196 -27.03 -9.13 6.51
C GLN A 196 -26.14 -8.94 7.75
N ARG A 197 -25.72 -7.70 8.07
CA ARG A 197 -24.97 -7.41 9.30
C ARG A 197 -25.73 -7.87 10.54
N LEU A 198 -27.02 -7.55 10.65
CA LEU A 198 -27.84 -7.97 11.77
C LEU A 198 -27.92 -9.49 11.92
N SER A 199 -28.08 -10.22 10.82
CA SER A 199 -28.13 -11.69 10.85
C SER A 199 -26.77 -12.34 11.20
N MET A 200 -25.65 -11.63 10.99
CA MET A 200 -24.30 -12.14 11.26
C MET A 200 -23.86 -11.95 12.72
N ILE A 201 -24.47 -11.05 13.50
CA ILE A 201 -23.99 -10.67 14.84
C ILE A 201 -23.88 -11.89 15.75
N GLU A 202 -24.94 -12.69 15.89
CA GLU A 202 -24.94 -13.84 16.80
C GLU A 202 -23.96 -14.93 16.34
N SER A 203 -23.85 -15.14 15.04
CA SER A 203 -22.87 -16.09 14.49
C SER A 203 -21.44 -15.63 14.76
N MET A 204 -21.11 -14.34 14.55
CA MET A 204 -19.79 -13.80 14.87
C MET A 204 -19.48 -13.89 16.37
N LYS A 205 -20.41 -13.48 17.21
CA LYS A 205 -20.24 -13.57 18.66
C LYS A 205 -19.94 -15.00 19.12
N SER A 206 -20.80 -15.94 18.76
CA SER A 206 -20.68 -17.32 19.25
C SER A 206 -19.44 -18.04 18.71
N ARG A 207 -19.05 -17.75 17.48
CA ARG A 207 -17.93 -18.43 16.82
C ARG A 207 -16.56 -17.84 17.21
N LEU A 208 -16.45 -16.51 17.28
CA LEU A 208 -15.17 -15.84 17.40
C LEU A 208 -14.87 -15.32 18.80
N PHE A 209 -15.87 -15.02 19.62
CA PHE A 209 -15.69 -14.28 20.86
C PHE A 209 -16.15 -15.06 22.10
N THR A 210 -15.56 -14.74 23.24
CA THR A 210 -16.13 -15.15 24.54
C THR A 210 -17.37 -14.30 24.85
N SER A 211 -18.25 -14.78 25.75
CA SER A 211 -19.49 -14.09 26.08
C SER A 211 -19.28 -12.69 26.69
N ASP A 212 -18.14 -12.49 27.34
CA ASP A 212 -17.72 -11.27 28.04
C ASP A 212 -16.72 -10.45 27.27
N ALA A 213 -16.45 -10.78 25.98
CA ALA A 213 -15.43 -10.15 25.15
C ALA A 213 -15.60 -8.62 25.09
N LYS A 214 -14.48 -7.93 25.27
CA LYS A 214 -14.40 -6.47 25.26
C LYS A 214 -13.71 -5.96 24.00
N VAL A 215 -14.17 -4.81 23.54
CA VAL A 215 -13.59 -4.04 22.44
C VAL A 215 -13.10 -2.72 22.99
N GLU A 216 -11.83 -2.44 22.77
CA GLU A 216 -11.25 -1.11 22.95
C GLU A 216 -11.19 -0.40 21.61
N LEU A 217 -11.78 0.78 21.55
CA LEU A 217 -11.71 1.67 20.40
C LEU A 217 -10.56 2.64 20.59
N VAL A 218 -9.65 2.67 19.62
CA VAL A 218 -8.55 3.64 19.60
C VAL A 218 -8.68 4.59 18.41
N GLY A 219 -8.15 5.80 18.58
CA GLY A 219 -8.11 6.80 17.52
C GLY A 219 -7.22 6.40 16.35
N MET A 220 -7.19 7.20 15.30
CA MET A 220 -6.39 6.97 14.10
C MET A 220 -4.87 6.90 14.39
N ASN A 221 -4.41 7.50 15.49
CA ASN A 221 -3.02 7.41 15.97
C ASN A 221 -2.68 6.03 16.58
N LEU A 222 -3.67 5.14 16.73
CA LEU A 222 -3.58 3.79 17.29
C LEU A 222 -3.11 3.72 18.76
N THR A 223 -3.01 4.86 19.45
CA THR A 223 -2.49 4.94 20.82
C THR A 223 -3.47 5.57 21.83
N THR A 224 -4.37 6.41 21.33
CA THR A 224 -5.34 7.08 22.22
C THR A 224 -6.63 6.30 22.27
N THR A 225 -6.97 5.78 23.46
CA THR A 225 -8.26 5.11 23.70
C THR A 225 -9.40 6.10 23.58
N VAL A 226 -10.38 5.79 22.74
CA VAL A 226 -11.59 6.56 22.52
C VAL A 226 -12.74 6.02 23.39
N GLY A 227 -12.73 4.71 23.67
CA GLY A 227 -13.73 4.09 24.53
C GLY A 227 -13.65 2.57 24.58
N TYR A 228 -14.47 2.00 25.46
CA TYR A 228 -14.61 0.55 25.65
C TYR A 228 -16.05 0.13 25.44
N ARG A 229 -16.27 -1.05 24.85
CA ARG A 229 -17.59 -1.66 24.66
C ARG A 229 -17.52 -3.17 24.85
N THR A 230 -18.67 -3.81 25.10
CA THR A 230 -18.77 -5.24 24.87
C THR A 230 -18.82 -5.52 23.38
N ILE A 231 -18.38 -6.71 22.95
CA ILE A 231 -18.42 -7.09 21.54
C ILE A 231 -19.83 -7.02 20.95
N GLY A 232 -20.84 -7.42 21.73
CA GLY A 232 -22.24 -7.35 21.30
C GLY A 232 -22.72 -5.92 21.06
N ALA A 233 -22.42 -4.99 21.97
CA ALA A 233 -22.75 -3.59 21.82
C ALA A 233 -22.04 -2.99 20.61
N TYR A 234 -20.74 -3.30 20.42
CA TYR A 234 -19.96 -2.81 19.29
C TYR A 234 -20.51 -3.29 17.95
N LEU A 235 -20.79 -4.59 17.79
CA LEU A 235 -21.33 -5.12 16.52
C LEU A 235 -22.72 -4.55 16.21
N ASN A 236 -23.55 -4.32 17.22
CA ASN A 236 -24.83 -3.65 17.03
C ASN A 236 -24.65 -2.21 16.53
N ASP A 237 -23.79 -1.42 17.18
CA ASP A 237 -23.49 -0.05 16.74
C ASP A 237 -22.92 -0.03 15.31
N LEU A 238 -21.98 -0.93 15.02
CA LEU A 238 -21.38 -1.06 13.69
C LEU A 238 -22.40 -1.45 12.63
N SER A 239 -23.42 -2.27 12.98
CA SER A 239 -24.47 -2.65 12.05
C SER A 239 -25.35 -1.47 11.61
N LEU A 240 -25.46 -0.44 12.45
CA LEU A 240 -26.24 0.77 12.21
C LEU A 240 -25.42 1.87 11.55
N ASN A 241 -24.09 1.83 11.69
CA ASN A 241 -23.20 2.89 11.26
C ASN A 241 -22.73 2.68 9.81
N LYS A 242 -23.24 3.50 8.89
CA LYS A 242 -22.86 3.47 7.47
C LYS A 242 -21.54 4.18 7.17
N ASN A 243 -21.01 4.95 8.11
CA ASN A 243 -19.80 5.74 7.90
C ASN A 243 -18.52 4.95 8.15
N VAL A 244 -18.60 3.79 8.80
CA VAL A 244 -17.44 2.91 8.98
C VAL A 244 -17.24 2.09 7.71
N LYS A 245 -16.10 2.30 7.05
CA LYS A 245 -15.71 1.63 5.80
C LYS A 245 -14.76 0.46 6.01
N GLY A 246 -14.14 0.41 7.18
CA GLY A 246 -13.21 -0.67 7.53
C GLY A 246 -12.86 -0.68 9.01
N ILE A 247 -12.25 -1.77 9.44
CA ILE A 247 -11.78 -1.97 10.81
C ILE A 247 -10.32 -2.39 10.77
N ASN A 248 -9.46 -1.65 11.45
CA ASN A 248 -8.09 -2.06 11.73
C ASN A 248 -8.05 -2.76 13.09
N ILE A 249 -7.55 -3.98 13.12
CA ILE A 249 -7.30 -4.71 14.36
C ILE A 249 -5.90 -4.34 14.83
N VAL A 250 -5.82 -3.68 15.99
CA VAL A 250 -4.56 -3.20 16.56
C VAL A 250 -3.91 -4.27 17.43
N SER A 251 -4.68 -4.91 18.28
CA SER A 251 -4.23 -6.06 19.07
C SER A 251 -5.41 -6.96 19.47
N THR A 252 -5.08 -8.20 19.82
CA THR A 252 -6.07 -9.19 20.26
C THR A 252 -5.55 -9.99 21.44
N ASN A 253 -6.47 -10.48 22.28
CA ASN A 253 -6.20 -11.50 23.28
C ASN A 253 -7.23 -12.62 23.15
N LYS A 254 -6.81 -13.88 23.33
CA LYS A 254 -7.66 -15.06 23.26
C LYS A 254 -7.68 -15.83 24.58
N ASN A 255 -8.84 -16.38 24.88
CA ASN A 255 -9.02 -17.38 25.92
C ASN A 255 -9.75 -18.58 25.32
N ASN A 256 -9.18 -19.78 25.47
CA ASN A 256 -9.73 -21.03 24.93
C ASN A 256 -10.09 -20.95 23.42
N GLY A 257 -9.21 -20.35 22.63
CA GLY A 257 -9.38 -20.23 21.17
C GLY A 257 -10.34 -19.13 20.71
N LYS A 258 -11.03 -18.44 21.62
CA LYS A 258 -11.92 -17.32 21.34
C LYS A 258 -11.33 -15.99 21.81
N TYR A 259 -11.65 -14.90 21.10
CA TYR A 259 -11.23 -13.56 21.51
C TYR A 259 -12.00 -13.12 22.74
N ASN A 260 -11.27 -12.74 23.79
CA ASN A 260 -11.84 -12.13 25.00
C ASN A 260 -11.58 -10.62 25.05
N TYR A 261 -10.63 -10.13 24.27
CA TYR A 261 -10.30 -8.72 24.16
C TYR A 261 -9.73 -8.39 22.77
N ILE A 262 -10.20 -7.31 22.18
CA ILE A 262 -9.67 -6.77 20.92
C ILE A 262 -9.51 -5.25 21.03
N VAL A 263 -8.44 -4.74 20.44
CA VAL A 263 -8.21 -3.31 20.23
C VAL A 263 -8.36 -3.00 18.75
N ILE A 264 -9.21 -2.06 18.42
CA ILE A 264 -9.52 -1.73 17.03
C ILE A 264 -9.54 -0.23 16.77
N SER A 265 -9.30 0.16 15.53
CA SER A 265 -9.49 1.51 15.00
C SER A 265 -10.44 1.46 13.81
N GLU A 266 -11.43 2.37 13.77
CA GLU A 266 -12.38 2.48 12.67
C GLU A 266 -11.82 3.33 11.53
N ILE A 267 -12.02 2.87 10.30
CA ILE A 267 -11.78 3.63 9.07
C ILE A 267 -13.13 4.21 8.61
N ARG A 268 -13.22 5.52 8.58
CA ARG A 268 -14.45 6.25 8.24
C ARG A 268 -14.36 6.94 6.88
#